data_b3d3c850b13f32b5da5cabbc7be93a2a
#
_entry.id   b3d3c850b13f32b5da5cabbc7be93a2a
#
_cell.length_a   1.000
_cell.length_b   1.000
_cell.length_c   1.000
_cell.angle_alpha   90.00
_cell.angle_beta   90.00
_cell.angle_gamma   90.00
#
_symmetry.space_group_name_H-M   'P 1'
#
loop_
_entity.id
_entity.type
_entity.pdbx_description
1 polymer ?
#
loop_
_entity_poly.entity_id
_entity_poly.type
_entity_poly.pdbx_seq_one_letter_code
_entity_poly.pdbx_strand_id
1 'polypeptide(L)'
;MKLLRCGNVGKEIPAAIDENGIIRDLSSIISDLTPNTINENTVEKIKKKDLSKLPEIKKNVRIGPCVSNPEKFIGIGLNYSAHAKETDANTPKEPIVFFKANSSICGPYDDVCLPKDSSKSDWEVELGVIIGKQAKNISEDKSMDHIFGFCIVNDVSEREYQLERSSGQWDKGKAFDTFGPIGPYIVTKDEIKDVQNLNLQLKLNGKIMQKGNTQNMIFGVNHLVSYLSFFMT
;
A
#
# COMPACT_ATOMS: atom_id res chain seq x y z
N MET A 1 -5.25 10.07 -11.12
CA MET A 1 -3.85 10.43 -11.43
C MET A 1 -2.88 9.50 -10.72
N LYS A 2 -1.59 9.49 -11.13
CA LYS A 2 -0.55 8.64 -10.51
C LYS A 2 0.44 9.54 -9.78
N LEU A 3 0.49 9.42 -8.45
CA LEU A 3 1.35 10.21 -7.57
C LEU A 3 2.45 9.33 -6.97
N LEU A 4 3.69 9.81 -6.95
CA LEU A 4 4.85 9.06 -6.48
C LEU A 4 5.85 9.97 -5.78
N ARG A 5 6.87 9.37 -5.17
CA ARG A 5 7.98 10.08 -4.54
C ARG A 5 9.30 9.61 -5.17
N CYS A 6 10.15 10.54 -5.55
CA CYS A 6 11.41 10.26 -6.25
C CYS A 6 12.59 10.88 -5.54
N GLY A 7 13.71 10.18 -5.52
CA GLY A 7 14.97 10.69 -4.98
C GLY A 7 15.67 9.73 -4.04
N ASN A 8 16.77 10.18 -3.45
CA ASN A 8 17.51 9.39 -2.48
C ASN A 8 16.70 9.18 -1.19
N VAL A 9 16.99 8.11 -0.48
CA VAL A 9 16.34 7.78 0.80
C VAL A 9 16.37 8.98 1.75
N GLY A 10 15.22 9.37 2.27
CA GLY A 10 15.04 10.49 3.18
C GLY A 10 15.14 11.89 2.53
N LYS A 11 15.26 11.96 1.20
CA LYS A 11 15.32 13.20 0.40
C LYS A 11 14.41 13.11 -0.83
N GLU A 12 13.39 12.27 -0.76
CA GLU A 12 12.42 12.12 -1.85
C GLU A 12 11.61 13.41 -1.99
N ILE A 13 11.24 13.72 -3.22
CA ILE A 13 10.34 14.82 -3.58
C ILE A 13 9.05 14.26 -4.17
N PRO A 14 7.91 14.96 -4.04
CA PRO A 14 6.64 14.54 -4.62
C PRO A 14 6.66 14.72 -6.14
N ALA A 15 6.03 13.78 -6.83
CA ALA A 15 5.95 13.79 -8.29
C ALA A 15 4.61 13.21 -8.77
N ALA A 16 4.29 13.46 -10.03
CA ALA A 16 3.18 12.83 -10.74
C ALA A 16 3.63 12.29 -12.10
N ILE A 17 2.93 11.29 -12.61
CA ILE A 17 3.11 10.82 -13.98
C ILE A 17 2.08 11.55 -14.85
N ASP A 18 2.56 12.28 -15.88
CA ASP A 18 1.69 12.95 -16.85
C ASP A 18 1.09 11.96 -17.87
N GLU A 19 0.24 12.46 -18.77
CA GLU A 19 -0.42 11.65 -19.81
C GLU A 19 0.55 10.99 -20.80
N ASN A 20 1.76 11.52 -20.94
CA ASN A 20 2.82 10.98 -21.78
C ASN A 20 3.71 9.97 -21.03
N GLY A 21 3.41 9.68 -19.76
CA GLY A 21 4.19 8.78 -18.92
C GLY A 21 5.49 9.40 -18.38
N ILE A 22 5.62 10.75 -18.43
CA ILE A 22 6.79 11.47 -17.92
C ILE A 22 6.55 11.82 -16.45
N ILE A 23 7.59 11.62 -15.63
CA ILE A 23 7.57 11.97 -14.21
C ILE A 23 7.80 13.48 -14.08
N ARG A 24 6.87 14.18 -13.41
CA ARG A 24 6.88 15.62 -13.21
C ARG A 24 7.03 15.98 -11.74
N ASP A 25 7.92 16.90 -11.45
CA ASP A 25 8.17 17.41 -10.10
C ASP A 25 7.00 18.26 -9.61
N LEU A 26 6.43 17.90 -8.46
CA LEU A 26 5.33 18.61 -7.81
C LEU A 26 5.79 19.52 -6.66
N SER A 27 7.08 19.68 -6.40
CA SER A 27 7.62 20.44 -5.25
C SER A 27 7.16 21.90 -5.21
N SER A 28 6.79 22.48 -6.36
CA SER A 28 6.20 23.82 -6.43
C SER A 28 4.73 23.89 -6.02
N ILE A 29 4.06 22.74 -5.82
CA ILE A 29 2.62 22.64 -5.52
C ILE A 29 2.41 22.08 -4.11
N ILE A 30 3.17 21.05 -3.73
CA ILE A 30 3.12 20.39 -2.42
C ILE A 30 4.53 20.08 -1.93
N SER A 31 4.71 20.07 -0.61
CA SER A 31 6.01 19.78 -0.01
C SER A 31 6.43 18.32 -0.11
N ASP A 32 5.49 17.40 0.06
CA ASP A 32 5.69 15.93 -0.03
C ASP A 32 4.32 15.22 -0.02
N LEU A 33 4.29 13.89 -0.21
CA LEU A 33 3.12 13.02 -0.05
C LEU A 33 3.07 12.47 1.39
N THR A 34 2.55 13.27 2.30
CA THR A 34 2.44 13.00 3.75
C THR A 34 0.98 12.89 4.18
N PRO A 35 0.66 12.43 5.39
CA PRO A 35 -0.69 12.47 5.92
C PRO A 35 -1.40 13.83 5.81
N ASN A 36 -0.64 14.93 5.88
CA ASN A 36 -1.19 16.29 5.77
C ASN A 36 -1.51 16.72 4.33
N THR A 37 -0.86 16.12 3.33
CA THR A 37 -1.00 16.49 1.92
C THR A 37 -1.78 15.46 1.10
N ILE A 38 -1.94 14.25 1.60
CA ILE A 38 -2.75 13.18 0.97
C ILE A 38 -4.22 13.46 1.25
N ASN A 39 -4.85 14.35 0.45
CA ASN A 39 -6.26 14.74 0.56
C ASN A 39 -6.80 15.26 -0.78
N GLU A 40 -8.12 15.42 -0.87
CA GLU A 40 -8.79 15.87 -2.10
C GLU A 40 -8.36 17.26 -2.56
N ASN A 41 -8.11 18.20 -1.62
CA ASN A 41 -7.62 19.54 -1.97
C ASN A 41 -6.29 19.51 -2.74
N THR A 42 -5.41 18.57 -2.38
CA THR A 42 -4.14 18.37 -3.09
C THR A 42 -4.38 17.89 -4.52
N VAL A 43 -5.27 16.92 -4.71
CA VAL A 43 -5.64 16.44 -6.05
C VAL A 43 -6.20 17.59 -6.90
N GLU A 44 -7.08 18.41 -6.34
CA GLU A 44 -7.65 19.58 -7.04
C GLU A 44 -6.59 20.61 -7.40
N LYS A 45 -5.64 20.90 -6.49
CA LYS A 45 -4.52 21.82 -6.79
C LYS A 45 -3.68 21.33 -7.95
N ILE A 46 -3.37 20.03 -7.99
CA ILE A 46 -2.58 19.43 -9.06
C ILE A 46 -3.38 19.42 -10.37
N LYS A 47 -4.67 19.05 -10.36
CA LYS A 47 -5.55 19.04 -11.55
C LYS A 47 -5.68 20.41 -12.22
N LYS A 48 -5.54 21.51 -11.46
CA LYS A 48 -5.56 22.88 -12.00
C LYS A 48 -4.26 23.28 -12.74
N LYS A 49 -3.24 22.44 -12.71
CA LYS A 49 -1.95 22.69 -13.35
C LYS A 49 -1.81 21.84 -14.62
N ASP A 50 -1.19 22.42 -15.62
CA ASP A 50 -0.72 21.69 -16.79
C ASP A 50 0.57 20.95 -16.40
N LEU A 51 0.46 19.66 -16.15
CA LEU A 51 1.59 18.84 -15.70
C LEU A 51 2.74 18.85 -16.71
N SER A 52 2.45 18.98 -18.01
CA SER A 52 3.48 18.99 -19.05
C SER A 52 4.47 20.16 -18.93
N LYS A 53 4.06 21.23 -18.24
CA LYS A 53 4.90 22.44 -17.98
C LYS A 53 5.72 22.36 -16.71
N LEU A 54 5.52 21.33 -15.88
CA LEU A 54 6.32 21.12 -14.67
C LEU A 54 7.67 20.51 -15.02
N PRO A 55 8.71 20.73 -14.17
CA PRO A 55 10.03 20.16 -14.40
C PRO A 55 9.97 18.63 -14.55
N GLU A 56 10.70 18.10 -15.53
CA GLU A 56 10.85 16.67 -15.75
C GLU A 56 11.85 16.07 -14.76
N ILE A 57 11.49 14.94 -14.16
CA ILE A 57 12.39 14.12 -13.36
C ILE A 57 12.97 13.01 -14.25
N LYS A 58 14.28 12.80 -14.20
CA LYS A 58 14.98 11.79 -15.01
C LYS A 58 14.42 10.38 -14.77
N LYS A 59 14.26 9.59 -15.83
CA LYS A 59 13.66 8.23 -15.77
C LYS A 59 14.39 7.24 -14.86
N ASN A 60 15.68 7.42 -14.63
CA ASN A 60 16.52 6.52 -13.81
C ASN A 60 16.65 6.99 -12.35
N VAL A 61 15.79 7.90 -11.90
CA VAL A 61 15.73 8.29 -10.48
C VAL A 61 15.18 7.12 -9.65
N ARG A 62 15.66 6.95 -8.42
CA ARG A 62 15.05 6.02 -7.46
C ARG A 62 13.61 6.44 -7.18
N ILE A 63 12.69 5.48 -7.22
CA ILE A 63 11.32 5.65 -6.75
C ILE A 63 11.29 5.23 -5.28
N GLY A 64 10.96 6.15 -4.41
CA GLY A 64 10.77 5.90 -2.98
C GLY A 64 9.37 5.36 -2.66
N PRO A 65 9.09 5.07 -1.37
CA PRO A 65 7.75 4.72 -0.95
C PRO A 65 6.77 5.83 -1.31
N CYS A 66 5.61 5.46 -1.85
CA CYS A 66 4.66 6.43 -2.40
C CYS A 66 3.96 7.31 -1.34
N VAL A 67 4.11 6.97 -0.05
CA VAL A 67 3.64 7.76 1.11
C VAL A 67 4.81 8.01 2.04
N SER A 68 4.96 9.24 2.52
CA SER A 68 5.95 9.63 3.52
C SER A 68 5.33 9.59 4.92
N ASN A 69 5.97 8.85 5.83
CA ASN A 69 5.64 8.82 7.26
C ASN A 69 4.13 8.62 7.55
N PRO A 70 3.50 7.56 7.08
CA PRO A 70 2.12 7.27 7.47
C PRO A 70 2.05 7.04 8.98
N GLU A 71 0.93 7.41 9.61
CA GLU A 71 0.75 7.21 11.06
C GLU A 71 0.56 5.73 11.41
N LYS A 72 -0.04 4.96 10.50
CA LYS A 72 -0.34 3.54 10.67
C LYS A 72 -0.05 2.78 9.38
N PHE A 73 0.49 1.58 9.54
CA PHE A 73 0.58 0.60 8.48
C PHE A 73 -0.08 -0.69 8.97
N ILE A 74 -1.27 -0.96 8.46
CA ILE A 74 -2.17 -2.01 8.95
C ILE A 74 -2.30 -3.07 7.87
N GLY A 75 -2.13 -4.34 8.23
CA GLY A 75 -2.39 -5.49 7.39
C GLY A 75 -3.68 -6.21 7.78
N ILE A 76 -4.32 -6.83 6.79
CA ILE A 76 -5.49 -7.69 6.97
C ILE A 76 -5.13 -9.11 6.55
N GLY A 77 -5.08 -10.01 7.53
CA GLY A 77 -4.70 -11.40 7.31
C GLY A 77 -5.84 -12.26 6.78
N LEU A 78 -5.49 -13.31 5.99
CA LEU A 78 -6.39 -14.34 5.47
C LEU A 78 -7.66 -13.81 4.78
N ASN A 79 -7.54 -12.71 4.06
CA ASN A 79 -8.69 -12.03 3.46
C ASN A 79 -9.03 -12.49 2.03
N TYR A 80 -8.34 -13.48 1.49
CA TYR A 80 -8.64 -14.05 0.17
C TYR A 80 -9.09 -15.50 0.30
N SER A 81 -10.25 -15.84 -0.26
CA SER A 81 -10.85 -17.19 -0.15
C SER A 81 -9.96 -18.30 -0.73
N ALA A 82 -9.18 -18.02 -1.76
CA ALA A 82 -8.22 -18.98 -2.32
C ALA A 82 -7.09 -19.26 -1.33
N HIS A 83 -6.54 -18.23 -0.70
CA HIS A 83 -5.45 -18.38 0.27
C HIS A 83 -5.89 -19.12 1.54
N ALA A 84 -7.11 -18.88 2.03
CA ALA A 84 -7.65 -19.62 3.15
C ALA A 84 -7.76 -21.14 2.85
N LYS A 85 -8.11 -21.51 1.62
CA LYS A 85 -8.15 -22.92 1.17
C LYS A 85 -6.77 -23.55 1.03
N GLU A 86 -5.78 -22.80 0.53
CA GLU A 86 -4.38 -23.27 0.37
C GLU A 86 -3.72 -23.58 1.72
N THR A 87 -4.05 -22.82 2.74
CA THR A 87 -3.48 -22.96 4.10
C THR A 87 -4.32 -23.85 5.03
N ASP A 88 -5.39 -24.46 4.52
CA ASP A 88 -6.37 -25.24 5.30
C ASP A 88 -6.93 -24.48 6.52
N ALA A 89 -6.93 -23.15 6.42
CA ALA A 89 -7.41 -22.26 7.46
C ALA A 89 -8.93 -22.07 7.37
N ASN A 90 -9.57 -22.06 8.53
CA ASN A 90 -10.98 -21.69 8.59
C ASN A 90 -11.18 -20.24 8.13
N THR A 91 -12.22 -19.99 7.36
CA THR A 91 -12.62 -18.63 7.00
C THR A 91 -12.85 -17.83 8.28
N PRO A 92 -12.14 -16.71 8.47
CA PRO A 92 -12.29 -15.90 9.68
C PRO A 92 -13.70 -15.29 9.75
N LYS A 93 -14.28 -15.24 10.95
CA LYS A 93 -15.59 -14.61 11.19
C LYS A 93 -15.51 -13.09 11.19
N GLU A 94 -14.35 -12.54 11.51
CA GLU A 94 -14.03 -11.11 11.54
C GLU A 94 -12.64 -10.88 10.90
N PRO A 95 -12.35 -9.69 10.37
CA PRO A 95 -11.04 -9.37 9.82
C PRO A 95 -9.91 -9.59 10.84
N ILE A 96 -8.88 -10.33 10.45
CA ILE A 96 -7.66 -10.48 11.24
C ILE A 96 -6.80 -9.24 10.99
N VAL A 97 -6.62 -8.43 12.02
CA VAL A 97 -5.89 -7.16 11.93
C VAL A 97 -4.53 -7.31 12.60
N PHE A 98 -3.48 -6.87 11.92
CA PHE A 98 -2.13 -6.78 12.47
C PHE A 98 -1.44 -5.48 12.01
N PHE A 99 -0.38 -5.09 12.71
CA PHE A 99 0.40 -3.91 12.37
C PHE A 99 1.74 -4.29 11.78
N LYS A 100 2.15 -3.54 10.77
CA LYS A 100 3.53 -3.48 10.34
C LYS A 100 4.18 -2.23 10.95
N ALA A 101 5.42 -2.34 11.42
CA ALA A 101 6.15 -1.15 11.86
C ALA A 101 6.29 -0.16 10.68
N ASN A 102 6.18 1.14 10.95
CA ASN A 102 6.39 2.15 9.91
C ASN A 102 7.82 2.10 9.34
N SER A 103 8.80 1.64 10.14
CA SER A 103 10.18 1.40 9.69
C SER A 103 10.31 0.26 8.67
N SER A 104 9.30 -0.60 8.53
CA SER A 104 9.29 -1.62 7.48
C SER A 104 9.08 -1.06 6.07
N ILE A 105 8.56 0.18 5.96
CA ILE A 105 8.24 0.80 4.68
C ILE A 105 9.51 1.14 3.91
N CYS A 106 9.58 0.70 2.67
CA CYS A 106 10.63 1.04 1.70
C CYS A 106 10.05 1.28 0.31
N GLY A 107 10.88 1.76 -0.60
CA GLY A 107 10.48 1.97 -1.99
C GLY A 107 10.19 0.64 -2.70
N PRO A 108 9.39 0.69 -3.78
CA PRO A 108 8.94 -0.52 -4.47
C PRO A 108 10.05 -1.30 -5.16
N TYR A 109 11.20 -0.69 -5.36
CA TYR A 109 12.38 -1.27 -6.01
C TYR A 109 13.62 -1.27 -5.10
N ASP A 110 13.45 -0.94 -3.82
CA ASP A 110 14.51 -1.05 -2.83
C ASP A 110 14.75 -2.52 -2.46
N ASP A 111 15.94 -2.83 -2.01
CA ASP A 111 16.27 -4.17 -1.54
C ASP A 111 15.50 -4.49 -0.25
N VAL A 112 14.96 -5.70 -0.16
CA VAL A 112 14.41 -6.26 1.07
C VAL A 112 15.53 -6.97 1.82
N CYS A 113 15.89 -6.46 2.99
CA CYS A 113 16.94 -7.02 3.82
C CYS A 113 16.37 -8.14 4.70
N LEU A 114 16.75 -9.38 4.42
CA LEU A 114 16.31 -10.51 5.23
C LEU A 114 16.98 -10.48 6.60
N PRO A 115 16.25 -10.77 7.70
CA PRO A 115 16.84 -10.85 9.02
C PRO A 115 17.87 -11.96 9.09
N LYS A 116 18.85 -11.79 9.99
CA LYS A 116 19.87 -12.80 10.24
C LYS A 116 19.20 -14.13 10.63
N ASP A 117 19.71 -15.20 10.07
CA ASP A 117 19.23 -16.58 10.29
C ASP A 117 17.76 -16.83 9.83
N SER A 118 17.19 -15.93 9.02
CA SER A 118 15.89 -16.17 8.38
C SER A 118 15.98 -17.26 7.32
N SER A 119 15.06 -18.21 7.40
CA SER A 119 14.94 -19.30 6.42
C SER A 119 13.55 -19.43 5.80
N LYS A 120 12.58 -18.68 6.31
CA LYS A 120 11.16 -18.76 5.90
C LYS A 120 10.59 -17.41 5.49
N SER A 121 11.43 -16.55 4.90
CA SER A 121 10.96 -15.29 4.30
C SER A 121 10.14 -15.58 3.05
N ASP A 122 9.02 -14.87 2.93
CA ASP A 122 8.02 -15.09 1.90
C ASP A 122 7.45 -13.75 1.42
N TRP A 123 6.84 -13.73 0.26
CA TRP A 123 6.23 -12.58 -0.40
C TRP A 123 4.71 -12.64 -0.32
N GLU A 124 4.05 -11.48 -0.34
CA GLU A 124 2.60 -11.36 -0.46
C GLU A 124 2.25 -10.12 -1.27
N VAL A 125 1.76 -10.28 -2.51
CA VAL A 125 1.22 -9.14 -3.26
C VAL A 125 -0.13 -8.73 -2.71
N GLU A 126 -0.24 -7.45 -2.36
CA GLU A 126 -1.43 -6.90 -1.71
C GLU A 126 -1.91 -5.59 -2.36
N LEU A 127 -3.20 -5.32 -2.20
CA LEU A 127 -3.79 -4.02 -2.47
C LEU A 127 -3.59 -3.09 -1.27
N GLY A 128 -2.81 -2.04 -1.45
CA GLY A 128 -2.69 -0.95 -0.47
C GLY A 128 -3.83 0.05 -0.64
N VAL A 129 -4.52 0.36 0.44
CA VAL A 129 -5.58 1.39 0.51
C VAL A 129 -5.05 2.60 1.27
N ILE A 130 -4.97 3.75 0.62
CA ILE A 130 -4.46 4.98 1.20
C ILE A 130 -5.63 5.83 1.71
N ILE A 131 -5.67 6.03 3.03
CA ILE A 131 -6.69 6.88 3.67
C ILE A 131 -6.28 8.35 3.55
N GLY A 132 -7.17 9.18 3.06
CA GLY A 132 -6.92 10.62 2.80
C GLY A 132 -7.83 11.57 3.58
N LYS A 133 -8.75 11.03 4.35
CA LYS A 133 -9.66 11.79 5.22
C LYS A 133 -9.85 11.03 6.51
N GLN A 134 -9.85 11.73 7.62
CA GLN A 134 -10.08 11.15 8.93
C GLN A 134 -11.37 10.30 8.96
N ALA A 135 -11.24 9.05 9.42
CA ALA A 135 -12.34 8.09 9.52
C ALA A 135 -12.44 7.57 10.95
N LYS A 136 -13.60 7.78 11.59
CA LYS A 136 -13.92 7.25 12.91
C LYS A 136 -15.41 6.91 12.96
N ASN A 137 -15.72 5.64 13.28
CA ASN A 137 -17.09 5.10 13.33
C ASN A 137 -17.91 5.41 12.06
N ILE A 138 -17.31 5.23 10.89
CA ILE A 138 -17.99 5.47 9.60
C ILE A 138 -18.74 4.21 9.14
N SER A 139 -19.83 4.39 8.41
CA SER A 139 -20.54 3.28 7.76
C SER A 139 -19.87 2.82 6.48
N GLU A 140 -20.16 1.60 6.04
CA GLU A 140 -19.54 1.01 4.83
C GLU A 140 -19.82 1.83 3.56
N ASP A 141 -21.02 2.37 3.42
CA ASP A 141 -21.42 3.21 2.28
C ASP A 141 -20.64 4.53 2.20
N LYS A 142 -20.02 4.96 3.31
CA LYS A 142 -19.17 6.16 3.39
C LYS A 142 -17.68 5.87 3.27
N SER A 143 -17.26 4.62 3.26
CA SER A 143 -15.84 4.26 3.27
C SER A 143 -15.06 4.86 2.10
N MET A 144 -15.61 4.85 0.89
CA MET A 144 -14.96 5.44 -0.29
C MET A 144 -14.73 6.95 -0.20
N ASP A 145 -15.52 7.68 0.60
CA ASP A 145 -15.35 9.12 0.83
C ASP A 145 -14.04 9.41 1.59
N HIS A 146 -13.52 8.45 2.35
CA HIS A 146 -12.32 8.56 3.17
C HIS A 146 -11.06 8.04 2.48
N ILE A 147 -11.19 7.30 1.39
CA ILE A 147 -10.07 6.76 0.62
C ILE A 147 -9.54 7.84 -0.33
N PHE A 148 -8.21 7.99 -0.36
CA PHE A 148 -7.50 8.86 -1.30
C PHE A 148 -7.18 8.12 -2.61
N GLY A 149 -6.73 6.89 -2.49
CA GLY A 149 -6.30 6.09 -3.63
C GLY A 149 -5.73 4.74 -3.21
N PHE A 150 -5.08 4.10 -4.16
CA PHE A 150 -4.61 2.72 -4.04
C PHE A 150 -3.18 2.58 -4.55
N CYS A 151 -2.44 1.64 -4.00
CA CYS A 151 -1.11 1.27 -4.45
C CYS A 151 -0.91 -0.24 -4.37
N ILE A 152 0.24 -0.73 -4.82
CA ILE A 152 0.67 -2.10 -4.58
C ILE A 152 1.51 -2.12 -3.30
N VAL A 153 1.34 -3.17 -2.52
CA VAL A 153 2.17 -3.48 -1.36
C VAL A 153 2.74 -4.89 -1.55
N ASN A 154 3.98 -5.10 -1.12
CA ASN A 154 4.49 -6.43 -0.86
C ASN A 154 4.56 -6.61 0.66
N ASP A 155 3.61 -7.38 1.22
CA ASP A 155 3.57 -7.69 2.65
C ASP A 155 4.55 -8.81 2.97
N VAL A 156 5.86 -8.50 2.87
CA VAL A 156 6.92 -9.46 3.13
C VAL A 156 6.81 -10.00 4.55
N SER A 157 6.95 -11.31 4.66
CA SER A 157 6.70 -12.06 5.89
C SER A 157 7.87 -12.99 6.20
N GLU A 158 8.25 -13.09 7.44
CA GLU A 158 9.10 -14.18 7.94
C GLU A 158 8.20 -15.17 8.69
N ARG A 159 7.93 -16.31 8.08
CA ARG A 159 6.88 -17.23 8.52
C ARG A 159 7.17 -17.91 9.86
N GLU A 160 8.44 -18.16 10.18
CA GLU A 160 8.80 -18.73 11.48
C GLU A 160 8.45 -17.76 12.61
N TYR A 161 8.80 -16.47 12.45
CA TYR A 161 8.46 -15.45 13.44
C TYR A 161 6.97 -15.12 13.47
N GLN A 162 6.28 -15.22 12.33
CA GLN A 162 4.85 -14.97 12.26
C GLN A 162 4.03 -16.08 12.92
N LEU A 163 4.35 -17.36 12.66
CA LEU A 163 3.46 -18.49 12.95
C LEU A 163 3.99 -19.42 14.05
N GLU A 164 5.31 -19.66 14.10
CA GLU A 164 5.88 -20.68 14.98
C GLU A 164 6.42 -20.08 16.30
N ARG A 165 7.01 -18.88 16.25
CA ARG A 165 7.65 -18.22 17.40
C ARG A 165 6.83 -17.06 17.98
N SER A 166 5.65 -16.79 17.42
CA SER A 166 4.88 -15.60 17.72
C SER A 166 3.94 -15.73 18.91
N SER A 167 3.58 -16.95 19.33
CA SER A 167 2.48 -17.19 20.26
C SER A 167 1.15 -16.53 19.81
N GLY A 168 0.91 -16.47 18.49
CA GLY A 168 -0.26 -15.85 17.88
C GLY A 168 -0.10 -14.38 17.49
N GLN A 169 1.04 -13.76 17.76
CA GLN A 169 1.32 -12.36 17.38
C GLN A 169 2.05 -12.29 16.04
N TRP A 170 1.36 -11.89 14.98
CA TRP A 170 1.91 -11.88 13.64
C TRP A 170 2.93 -10.78 13.38
N ASP A 171 2.83 -9.67 14.10
CA ASP A 171 3.66 -8.48 13.90
C ASP A 171 5.16 -8.77 13.87
N LYS A 172 5.64 -9.73 14.69
CA LYS A 172 7.05 -10.13 14.71
C LYS A 172 7.57 -10.60 13.35
N GLY A 173 6.76 -11.32 12.60
CA GLY A 173 7.11 -11.81 11.27
C GLY A 173 6.83 -10.83 10.14
N LYS A 174 6.09 -9.75 10.43
CA LYS A 174 5.58 -8.79 9.45
C LYS A 174 6.27 -7.42 9.52
N ALA A 175 7.00 -7.10 10.58
CA ALA A 175 7.45 -5.76 10.91
C ALA A 175 8.97 -5.54 10.82
N PHE A 176 9.74 -6.47 10.24
CA PHE A 176 11.16 -6.25 9.98
C PHE A 176 11.37 -5.04 9.07
N ASP A 177 12.47 -4.33 9.27
CA ASP A 177 12.84 -3.23 8.38
C ASP A 177 12.87 -3.70 6.93
N THR A 178 12.40 -2.86 6.00
CA THR A 178 12.25 -3.16 4.56
C THR A 178 11.20 -4.21 4.17
N PHE A 179 10.44 -4.76 5.12
CA PHE A 179 9.40 -5.78 4.84
C PHE A 179 8.09 -5.20 4.31
N GLY A 180 8.05 -3.92 4.00
CA GLY A 180 6.88 -3.22 3.47
C GLY A 180 7.18 -2.39 2.22
N PRO A 181 7.67 -2.96 1.10
CA PRO A 181 7.77 -2.23 -0.16
C PRO A 181 6.38 -1.73 -0.61
N ILE A 182 6.23 -0.42 -0.85
CA ILE A 182 4.98 0.19 -1.31
C ILE A 182 5.19 1.08 -2.54
N GLY A 183 4.26 1.03 -3.48
CA GLY A 183 4.27 1.85 -4.68
C GLY A 183 4.01 1.04 -5.96
N PRO A 184 4.56 1.43 -7.12
CA PRO A 184 5.48 2.56 -7.33
C PRO A 184 4.81 3.94 -7.26
N TYR A 185 3.48 4.00 -7.26
CA TYR A 185 2.69 5.22 -7.17
C TYR A 185 1.35 4.96 -6.48
N ILE A 186 0.73 6.01 -6.00
CA ILE A 186 -0.69 6.01 -5.62
C ILE A 186 -1.49 6.31 -6.89
N VAL A 187 -2.46 5.45 -7.21
CA VAL A 187 -3.52 5.76 -8.17
C VAL A 187 -4.67 6.38 -7.40
N THR A 188 -5.06 7.60 -7.72
CA THR A 188 -6.18 8.26 -7.04
C THR A 188 -7.49 7.52 -7.29
N LYS A 189 -8.41 7.53 -6.31
CA LYS A 189 -9.64 6.71 -6.33
C LYS A 189 -10.51 6.92 -7.56
N ASP A 190 -10.50 8.12 -8.15
CA ASP A 190 -11.25 8.47 -9.35
C ASP A 190 -10.80 7.74 -10.62
N GLU A 191 -9.60 7.17 -10.63
CA GLU A 191 -9.07 6.35 -11.73
C GLU A 191 -9.45 4.86 -11.63
N ILE A 192 -9.95 4.42 -10.48
CA ILE A 192 -10.32 3.01 -10.22
C ILE A 192 -11.84 2.87 -10.29
N LYS A 193 -12.32 2.23 -11.34
CA LYS A 193 -13.78 2.05 -11.56
C LYS A 193 -14.41 1.11 -10.54
N ASP A 194 -13.73 0.02 -10.22
CA ASP A 194 -14.20 -1.00 -9.29
C ASP A 194 -13.02 -1.59 -8.53
N VAL A 195 -12.89 -1.22 -7.27
CA VAL A 195 -11.82 -1.71 -6.39
C VAL A 195 -11.99 -3.20 -6.06
N GLN A 196 -13.20 -3.73 -6.15
CA GLN A 196 -13.47 -5.15 -5.90
C GLN A 196 -13.31 -6.02 -7.16
N ASN A 197 -12.73 -5.49 -8.24
CA ASN A 197 -12.41 -6.27 -9.44
C ASN A 197 -11.03 -5.88 -10.03
N LEU A 198 -10.00 -5.95 -9.21
CA LEU A 198 -8.61 -5.69 -9.59
C LEU A 198 -7.81 -7.00 -9.60
N ASN A 199 -7.06 -7.23 -10.67
CA ASN A 199 -6.15 -8.37 -10.74
C ASN A 199 -4.87 -8.09 -9.95
N LEU A 200 -4.45 -9.07 -9.15
CA LEU A 200 -3.19 -9.08 -8.42
C LEU A 200 -2.30 -10.20 -8.97
N GLN A 201 -1.04 -9.93 -9.19
CA GLN A 201 -0.07 -10.92 -9.63
C GLN A 201 1.32 -10.62 -9.06
N LEU A 202 2.00 -11.66 -8.62
CA LEU A 202 3.42 -11.63 -8.24
C LEU A 202 4.19 -12.64 -9.07
N LYS A 203 5.37 -12.20 -9.53
CA LYS A 203 6.33 -13.06 -10.22
C LYS A 203 7.65 -13.06 -9.46
N LEU A 204 8.23 -14.23 -9.30
CA LEU A 204 9.59 -14.41 -8.80
C LEU A 204 10.44 -15.03 -9.91
N ASN A 205 11.51 -14.35 -10.32
CA ASN A 205 12.39 -14.78 -11.40
C ASN A 205 11.62 -15.16 -12.69
N GLY A 206 10.61 -14.36 -13.04
CA GLY A 206 9.77 -14.57 -14.22
C GLY A 206 8.64 -15.58 -14.07
N LYS A 207 8.65 -16.42 -13.02
CA LYS A 207 7.59 -17.39 -12.72
C LYS A 207 6.48 -16.74 -11.90
N ILE A 208 5.21 -16.96 -12.29
CA ILE A 208 4.06 -16.51 -11.52
C ILE A 208 3.98 -17.35 -10.23
N MET A 209 4.04 -16.67 -9.09
CA MET A 209 3.94 -17.26 -7.76
C MET A 209 2.61 -16.95 -7.08
N GLN A 210 2.05 -15.75 -7.34
CA GLN A 210 0.70 -15.42 -6.87
C GLN A 210 -0.12 -14.85 -8.01
N LYS A 211 -1.41 -15.21 -8.04
CA LYS A 211 -2.40 -14.68 -8.98
C LYS A 211 -3.76 -14.66 -8.29
N GLY A 212 -4.38 -13.50 -8.20
CA GLY A 212 -5.66 -13.31 -7.55
C GLY A 212 -6.45 -12.16 -8.17
N ASN A 213 -7.63 -11.94 -7.61
CA ASN A 213 -8.49 -10.80 -7.94
C ASN A 213 -9.17 -10.34 -6.65
N THR A 214 -9.34 -9.03 -6.47
CA THR A 214 -9.97 -8.45 -5.27
C THR A 214 -11.43 -8.84 -5.10
N GLN A 215 -12.12 -9.33 -6.15
CA GLN A 215 -13.47 -9.91 -6.03
C GLN A 215 -13.50 -11.16 -5.11
N ASN A 216 -12.36 -11.80 -4.88
CA ASN A 216 -12.23 -12.99 -4.01
C ASN A 216 -11.91 -12.63 -2.56
N MET A 217 -11.93 -11.34 -2.20
CA MET A 217 -11.82 -10.91 -0.81
C MET A 217 -12.98 -11.46 0.01
N ILE A 218 -12.69 -11.94 1.22
CA ILE A 218 -13.70 -12.37 2.19
C ILE A 218 -14.42 -11.14 2.75
N PHE A 219 -13.65 -10.12 3.09
CA PHE A 219 -14.15 -8.81 3.53
C PHE A 219 -13.73 -7.77 2.50
N GLY A 220 -14.70 -7.10 1.86
CA GLY A 220 -14.44 -6.07 0.85
C GLY A 220 -13.82 -4.80 1.42
N VAL A 221 -13.25 -3.97 0.56
CA VAL A 221 -12.55 -2.74 0.96
C VAL A 221 -13.43 -1.82 1.82
N ASN A 222 -14.68 -1.60 1.43
CA ASN A 222 -15.58 -0.73 2.18
C ASN A 222 -15.85 -1.26 3.61
N HIS A 223 -16.08 -2.56 3.73
CA HIS A 223 -16.24 -3.23 5.02
C HIS A 223 -15.00 -3.06 5.89
N LEU A 224 -13.81 -3.31 5.32
CA LEU A 224 -12.55 -3.20 6.07
C LEU A 224 -12.30 -1.78 6.59
N VAL A 225 -12.52 -0.75 5.77
CA VAL A 225 -12.31 0.64 6.18
C VAL A 225 -13.33 1.04 7.26
N SER A 226 -14.60 0.66 7.12
CA SER A 226 -15.62 0.84 8.15
C SER A 226 -15.25 0.12 9.45
N TYR A 227 -14.92 -1.16 9.36
CA TYR A 227 -14.55 -2.00 10.50
C TYR A 227 -13.36 -1.43 11.29
N LEU A 228 -12.28 -1.07 10.60
CA LEU A 228 -11.10 -0.47 11.24
C LEU A 228 -11.42 0.86 11.91
N SER A 229 -12.30 1.67 11.32
CA SER A 229 -12.70 2.97 11.88
C SER A 229 -13.44 2.88 13.21
N PHE A 230 -13.97 1.72 13.54
CA PHE A 230 -14.58 1.47 14.85
C PHE A 230 -13.53 1.44 15.97
N PHE A 231 -12.39 0.81 15.74
CA PHE A 231 -11.33 0.66 16.74
C PHE A 231 -10.42 1.88 16.82
N MET A 232 -10.06 2.46 15.69
CA MET A 232 -9.05 3.53 15.59
C MET A 232 -9.45 4.61 14.59
N THR A 233 -8.85 5.78 14.76
CA THR A 233 -8.99 6.89 13.80
C THR A 233 -7.93 6.78 12.74
#